data_8b133928fd28a9eda8f656d032dd1c18
#
_entry.id   8b133928fd28a9eda8f656d032dd1c18
#
_cell.length_a   1.000
_cell.length_b   1.000
_cell.length_c   1.000
_cell.angle_alpha   90.00
_cell.angle_beta   90.00
_cell.angle_gamma   90.00
#
_symmetry.space_group_name_H-M   'P 1'
#
loop_
_entity.id
_entity.type
_entity.pdbx_description
1 polymer ?
#
loop_
_entity_poly.entity_id
_entity_poly.type
_entity_poly.pdbx_seq_one_letter_code
_entity_poly.pdbx_strand_id
1 'polypeptide(L)'
;MRSPAVAGQFYPGSGVELEHQLDGMLHPEKEISCLGAVVPHAGYMYSGQVAAAVYSRLPKAETYVIIGPNHHGFGLPVALSRDSWRTPLGVAEPDLELADLLSGSIIDYDETAHRHEQDRKSVV
;
A
#
# COMPACT_ATOMS: atom_id res chain seq x y z
N MET A 1 -0.89 11.39 -10.80
CA MET A 1 -1.62 10.88 -9.59
C MET A 1 -2.41 9.65 -9.97
N ARG A 2 -2.20 8.56 -9.25
CA ARG A 2 -2.92 7.31 -9.47
C ARG A 2 -4.22 7.27 -8.68
N SER A 3 -5.32 6.90 -9.35
CA SER A 3 -6.61 6.67 -8.69
C SER A 3 -6.69 5.25 -8.12
N PRO A 4 -7.47 5.02 -7.05
CA PRO A 4 -7.62 3.69 -6.46
C PRO A 4 -8.29 2.74 -7.45
N ALA A 5 -7.64 1.60 -7.72
CA ALA A 5 -8.11 0.62 -8.72
C ALA A 5 -9.24 -0.28 -8.20
N VAL A 6 -9.31 -0.50 -6.88
CA VAL A 6 -10.21 -1.50 -6.26
C VAL A 6 -11.05 -0.95 -5.11
N ALA A 7 -11.15 0.38 -4.99
CA ALA A 7 -12.06 1.02 -4.04
C ALA A 7 -13.51 0.64 -4.36
N GLY A 8 -14.29 0.32 -3.34
CA GLY A 8 -15.65 -0.20 -3.49
C GLY A 8 -15.74 -1.69 -3.81
N GLN A 9 -14.60 -2.37 -4.00
CA GLN A 9 -14.53 -3.81 -4.28
C GLN A 9 -13.76 -4.57 -3.20
N PHE A 10 -12.52 -4.15 -2.92
CA PHE A 10 -11.65 -4.81 -1.95
C PHE A 10 -11.70 -4.14 -0.58
N TYR A 11 -12.11 -2.90 -0.54
CA TYR A 11 -12.32 -2.07 0.65
C TYR A 11 -13.38 -0.99 0.33
N PRO A 12 -14.01 -0.35 1.31
CA PRO A 12 -15.00 0.69 1.07
C PRO A 12 -14.50 1.82 0.18
N GLY A 13 -15.32 2.26 -0.77
CA GLY A 13 -15.00 3.38 -1.67
C GLY A 13 -15.23 4.76 -1.04
N SER A 14 -15.97 4.82 0.06
CA SER A 14 -16.23 6.03 0.85
C SER A 14 -15.19 6.17 1.97
N GLY A 15 -14.61 7.35 2.14
CA GLY A 15 -13.65 7.62 3.21
C GLY A 15 -14.23 7.37 4.60
N VAL A 16 -15.47 7.77 4.85
CA VAL A 16 -16.16 7.58 6.14
C VAL A 16 -16.35 6.10 6.46
N GLU A 17 -16.80 5.31 5.48
CA GLU A 17 -16.99 3.87 5.66
C GLU A 17 -15.66 3.14 5.85
N LEU A 18 -14.63 3.55 5.09
CA LEU A 18 -13.29 2.98 5.21
C LEU A 18 -12.68 3.27 6.58
N GLU A 19 -12.75 4.52 7.04
CA GLU A 19 -12.28 4.91 8.36
C GLU A 19 -12.97 4.11 9.46
N HIS A 20 -14.30 4.00 9.40
CA HIS A 20 -15.07 3.21 10.36
C HIS A 20 -14.66 1.72 10.36
N GLN A 21 -14.42 1.14 9.18
CA GLN A 21 -13.96 -0.25 9.08
C GLN A 21 -12.55 -0.43 9.65
N LEU A 22 -11.64 0.50 9.36
CA LEU A 22 -10.27 0.48 9.89
C LEU A 22 -10.26 0.63 11.42
N ASP A 23 -11.06 1.54 11.97
CA ASP A 23 -11.20 1.72 13.42
C ASP A 23 -11.68 0.44 14.12
N GLY A 24 -12.51 -0.34 13.45
CA GLY A 24 -12.96 -1.64 13.96
C GLY A 24 -11.90 -2.76 13.87
N MET A 25 -10.87 -2.61 13.04
CA MET A 25 -9.84 -3.64 12.82
C MET A 25 -8.49 -3.28 13.45
N LEU A 26 -8.09 -2.00 13.39
CA LEU A 26 -6.85 -1.51 13.97
C LEU A 26 -7.02 -1.28 15.47
N HIS A 27 -6.15 -1.88 16.27
CA HIS A 27 -6.18 -1.71 17.71
C HIS A 27 -4.81 -1.21 18.20
N PRO A 28 -4.78 -0.28 19.18
CA PRO A 28 -3.51 0.12 19.78
C PRO A 28 -2.79 -1.08 20.39
N GLU A 29 -1.63 -1.40 19.84
CA GLU A 29 -0.79 -2.51 20.27
C GLU A 29 0.62 -1.99 20.57
N LYS A 30 1.37 -2.78 21.34
CA LYS A 30 2.79 -2.49 21.55
C LYS A 30 3.55 -2.65 20.23
N GLU A 31 4.24 -1.59 19.83
CA GLU A 31 5.12 -1.63 18.65
C GLU A 31 6.21 -2.70 18.80
N ILE A 32 6.47 -3.42 17.72
CA ILE A 32 7.54 -4.40 17.63
C ILE A 32 8.69 -3.78 16.85
N SER A 33 9.90 -3.79 17.41
CA SER A 33 11.09 -3.39 16.67
C SER A 33 11.35 -4.39 15.54
N CYS A 34 11.23 -3.94 14.29
CA CYS A 34 11.43 -4.77 13.11
C CYS A 34 11.93 -3.93 11.94
N LEU A 35 12.59 -4.58 10.98
CA LEU A 35 13.04 -3.96 9.74
C LEU A 35 11.96 -4.01 8.65
N GLY A 36 11.00 -4.89 8.78
CA GLY A 36 9.92 -5.06 7.83
C GLY A 36 8.93 -6.11 8.28
N ALA A 37 7.83 -6.24 7.56
CA ALA A 37 6.79 -7.21 7.85
C ALA A 37 6.15 -7.73 6.56
N VAL A 38 5.58 -8.92 6.62
CA VAL A 38 4.76 -9.50 5.55
C VAL A 38 3.30 -9.36 5.92
N VAL A 39 2.52 -8.82 5.00
CA VAL A 39 1.10 -8.52 5.20
C VAL A 39 0.28 -9.16 4.08
N PRO A 40 -0.84 -9.82 4.37
CA PRO A 40 -1.70 -10.38 3.35
C PRO A 40 -2.38 -9.27 2.53
N HIS A 41 -2.70 -9.56 1.27
CA HIS A 41 -3.19 -8.56 0.32
C HIS A 41 -4.57 -8.86 -0.32
N ALA A 42 -5.34 -9.78 0.21
CA ALA A 42 -6.73 -9.99 -0.23
C ALA A 42 -7.64 -8.81 0.16
N GLY A 43 -8.87 -8.78 -0.33
CA GLY A 43 -9.84 -7.78 0.10
C GLY A 43 -10.02 -7.76 1.62
N TYR A 44 -10.41 -6.64 2.18
CA TYR A 44 -10.48 -6.45 3.64
C TYR A 44 -11.41 -7.46 4.32
N MET A 45 -12.48 -7.89 3.67
CA MET A 45 -13.39 -8.91 4.19
C MET A 45 -12.73 -10.27 4.39
N TYR A 46 -11.64 -10.56 3.68
CA TYR A 46 -10.92 -11.84 3.75
C TYR A 46 -9.70 -11.79 4.64
N SER A 47 -8.87 -10.77 4.50
CA SER A 47 -7.57 -10.69 5.16
C SER A 47 -7.33 -9.41 5.96
N GLY A 48 -8.31 -8.51 6.03
CA GLY A 48 -8.17 -7.22 6.70
C GLY A 48 -7.81 -7.35 8.17
N GLN A 49 -8.40 -8.29 8.89
CA GLN A 49 -8.10 -8.52 10.32
C GLN A 49 -6.65 -8.96 10.54
N VAL A 50 -6.13 -9.84 9.68
CA VAL A 50 -4.74 -10.30 9.76
C VAL A 50 -3.78 -9.17 9.41
N ALA A 51 -4.07 -8.41 8.34
CA ALA A 51 -3.31 -7.23 7.96
C ALA A 51 -3.28 -6.21 9.10
N ALA A 52 -4.44 -5.90 9.68
CA ALA A 52 -4.57 -4.96 10.79
C ALA A 52 -3.77 -5.37 12.03
N ALA A 53 -3.70 -6.67 12.34
CA ALA A 53 -2.89 -7.18 13.44
C ALA A 53 -1.39 -6.89 13.25
N VAL A 54 -0.90 -6.91 12.01
CA VAL A 54 0.48 -6.53 11.67
C VAL A 54 0.64 -5.02 11.75
N TYR A 55 -0.20 -4.25 11.05
CA TYR A 55 -0.10 -2.79 11.01
C TYR A 55 -0.22 -2.15 12.38
N SER A 56 -1.05 -2.69 13.27
CA SER A 56 -1.20 -2.21 14.65
C SER A 56 0.08 -2.28 15.48
N ARG A 57 1.06 -3.07 15.04
CA ARG A 57 2.33 -3.30 15.74
C ARG A 57 3.55 -2.73 15.03
N LEU A 58 3.38 -2.24 13.81
CA LEU A 58 4.50 -1.65 13.07
C LEU A 58 4.93 -0.34 13.71
N PRO A 59 6.25 -0.12 13.83
CA PRO A 59 6.75 1.17 14.29
C PRO A 59 6.42 2.26 13.28
N LYS A 60 6.19 3.46 13.78
CA LYS A 60 6.02 4.64 12.94
C LYS A 60 7.32 4.97 12.22
N ALA A 61 7.24 5.24 10.94
CA ALA A 61 8.35 5.65 10.09
C ALA A 61 7.95 6.85 9.23
N GLU A 62 8.93 7.65 8.82
CA GLU A 62 8.70 8.77 7.90
C GLU A 62 8.39 8.26 6.48
N THR A 63 9.04 7.15 6.09
CA THR A 63 8.88 6.54 4.77
C THR A 63 8.71 5.02 4.91
N TYR A 64 7.77 4.47 4.16
CA TYR A 64 7.55 3.04 4.03
C TYR A 64 7.85 2.58 2.61
N VAL A 65 8.64 1.52 2.47
CA VAL A 65 8.86 0.83 1.20
C VAL A 65 7.88 -0.33 1.10
N ILE A 66 6.94 -0.23 0.17
CA ILE A 66 5.92 -1.25 -0.03
C ILE A 66 6.27 -2.06 -1.27
N ILE A 67 6.43 -3.37 -1.11
CA ILE A 67 6.73 -4.30 -2.19
C ILE A 67 5.52 -5.23 -2.35
N GLY A 68 5.00 -5.30 -3.55
CA GLY A 68 3.89 -6.19 -3.89
C GLY A 68 4.09 -6.83 -5.26
N PRO A 69 3.39 -7.94 -5.55
CA PRO A 69 3.48 -8.59 -6.85
C PRO A 69 2.82 -7.76 -7.94
N ASN A 70 3.24 -7.97 -9.18
CA ASN A 70 2.59 -7.47 -10.38
C ASN A 70 1.57 -8.52 -10.86
N HIS A 71 0.30 -8.37 -10.47
CA HIS A 71 -0.75 -9.34 -10.79
C HIS A 71 -1.13 -9.38 -12.27
N HIS A 72 -0.90 -8.30 -13.00
CA HIS A 72 -1.32 -8.17 -14.39
C HIS A 72 -0.19 -8.40 -15.40
N GLY A 73 1.04 -8.41 -14.95
CA GLY A 73 2.22 -8.60 -15.81
C GLY A 73 2.50 -7.43 -16.76
N PHE A 74 1.91 -6.25 -16.52
CA PHE A 74 2.18 -5.07 -17.34
C PHE A 74 3.45 -4.37 -16.88
N GLY A 75 4.16 -3.75 -17.82
CA GLY A 75 5.34 -2.97 -17.57
C GLY A 75 6.58 -3.78 -17.18
N LEU A 76 7.50 -3.13 -16.51
CA LEU A 76 8.79 -3.72 -16.11
C LEU A 76 8.62 -4.76 -14.98
N PRO A 77 9.48 -5.80 -14.95
CA PRO A 77 9.43 -6.84 -13.92
C PRO A 77 9.60 -6.29 -12.49
N VAL A 78 10.44 -5.28 -12.31
CA VAL A 78 10.63 -4.56 -11.05
C VAL A 78 10.48 -3.08 -11.32
N ALA A 79 9.35 -2.53 -10.91
CA ALA A 79 8.93 -1.17 -11.24
C ALA A 79 8.76 -0.31 -10.00
N LEU A 80 9.21 0.94 -10.07
CA LEU A 80 8.95 2.01 -9.11
C LEU A 80 7.87 2.94 -9.63
N SER A 81 7.09 3.53 -8.71
CA SER A 81 6.16 4.60 -9.00
C SER A 81 6.69 5.95 -8.52
N ARG A 82 6.52 6.99 -9.33
CA ARG A 82 6.71 8.40 -8.96
C ARG A 82 5.40 9.13 -8.68
N ASP A 83 4.30 8.46 -8.96
CA ASP A 83 2.97 9.07 -8.80
C ASP A 83 2.56 9.14 -7.34
N SER A 84 1.87 10.23 -7.00
CA SER A 84 1.06 10.25 -5.77
C SER A 84 -0.14 9.32 -5.91
N TRP A 85 -0.53 8.72 -4.81
CA TRP A 85 -1.56 7.67 -4.76
C TRP A 85 -2.78 8.16 -4.00
N ARG A 86 -3.90 8.28 -4.70
CA ARG A 86 -5.16 8.63 -4.09
C ARG A 86 -5.78 7.40 -3.40
N THR A 87 -6.25 7.61 -2.19
CA THR A 87 -7.10 6.67 -1.45
C THR A 87 -8.40 7.36 -1.04
N PRO A 88 -9.43 6.65 -0.60
CA PRO A 88 -10.62 7.30 -0.05
C PRO A 88 -10.34 8.17 1.19
N LEU A 89 -9.22 7.95 1.89
CA LEU A 89 -8.80 8.71 3.08
C LEU A 89 -7.90 9.89 2.77
N GLY A 90 -7.38 10.00 1.55
CA GLY A 90 -6.48 11.08 1.16
C GLY A 90 -5.46 10.67 0.10
N VAL A 91 -4.38 11.40 0.04
CA VAL A 91 -3.31 11.20 -0.95
C VAL A 91 -2.02 10.82 -0.23
N ALA A 92 -1.42 9.72 -0.65
CA ALA A 92 -0.07 9.34 -0.24
C ALA A 92 0.93 9.86 -1.28
N GLU A 93 1.88 10.66 -0.83
CA GLU A 93 2.93 11.21 -1.67
C GLU A 93 4.15 10.28 -1.71
N PRO A 94 4.80 10.10 -2.85
CA PRO A 94 6.00 9.29 -2.94
C PRO A 94 7.20 10.01 -2.33
N ASP A 95 8.08 9.25 -1.69
CA ASP A 95 9.42 9.70 -1.32
C ASP A 95 10.33 9.60 -2.55
N LEU A 96 10.43 10.69 -3.29
CA LEU A 96 11.19 10.71 -4.55
C LEU A 96 12.69 10.60 -4.34
N GLU A 97 13.21 11.08 -3.22
CA GLU A 97 14.63 10.97 -2.89
C GLU A 97 15.02 9.51 -2.68
N LEU A 98 14.24 8.78 -1.86
CA LEU A 98 14.47 7.36 -1.67
C LEU A 98 14.22 6.57 -2.94
N ALA A 99 13.20 6.90 -3.71
CA ALA A 99 12.91 6.23 -4.98
C ALA A 99 14.05 6.37 -5.98
N ASP A 100 14.65 7.56 -6.09
CA ASP A 100 15.81 7.80 -6.96
C ASP A 100 17.05 7.00 -6.50
N LEU A 101 17.24 6.83 -5.19
CA LEU A 101 18.32 5.98 -4.66
C LEU A 101 18.10 4.49 -4.96
N LEU A 102 16.84 4.04 -5.02
CA LEU A 102 16.51 2.65 -5.32
C LEU A 102 16.54 2.34 -6.82
N SER A 103 16.38 3.35 -7.67
CA SER A 103 16.43 3.16 -9.12
C SER A 103 17.83 2.76 -9.59
N GLY A 104 17.91 1.84 -10.55
CA GLY A 104 19.19 1.32 -11.02
C GLY A 104 19.03 0.29 -12.13
N SER A 105 19.97 -0.65 -12.20
CA SER A 105 20.05 -1.59 -13.33
C SER A 105 18.86 -2.56 -13.46
N ILE A 106 18.19 -2.89 -12.35
CA ILE A 106 17.07 -3.85 -12.33
C ILE A 106 15.76 -3.25 -11.85
N ILE A 107 15.81 -2.06 -11.24
CA ILE A 107 14.65 -1.34 -10.72
C ILE A 107 14.55 -0.02 -11.47
N ASP A 108 13.44 0.24 -12.13
CA ASP A 108 13.26 1.49 -12.87
C ASP A 108 11.83 2.00 -12.74
N TYR A 109 11.61 3.23 -13.13
CA TYR A 109 10.29 3.87 -13.09
C TYR A 109 9.40 3.36 -14.19
N ASP A 110 8.24 2.83 -13.83
CA ASP A 110 7.22 2.42 -14.80
C ASP A 110 5.82 2.46 -14.19
N GLU A 111 5.08 3.51 -14.48
CA GLU A 111 3.70 3.66 -14.02
C GLU A 111 2.73 2.66 -14.68
N THR A 112 3.10 2.05 -15.80
CA THR A 112 2.26 1.03 -16.47
C THR A 112 2.08 -0.19 -15.59
N ALA A 113 3.14 -0.61 -14.89
CA ALA A 113 3.10 -1.72 -13.94
C ALA A 113 2.16 -1.45 -12.75
N HIS A 114 1.91 -0.18 -12.43
CA HIS A 114 1.12 0.21 -11.26
C HIS A 114 -0.32 0.60 -11.57
N ARG A 115 -0.65 0.94 -12.82
CA ARG A 115 -1.92 1.56 -13.21
C ARG A 115 -3.16 0.79 -12.77
N HIS A 116 -3.15 -0.52 -12.94
CA HIS A 116 -4.27 -1.41 -12.61
C HIS A 116 -3.98 -2.34 -11.44
N GLU A 117 -2.82 -2.16 -10.79
CA GLU A 117 -2.42 -3.03 -9.70
C GLU A 117 -3.33 -2.82 -8.49
N GLN A 118 -3.83 -3.94 -7.97
CA GLN A 118 -4.73 -3.97 -6.81
C GLN A 118 -4.00 -4.02 -5.48
N ASP A 119 -2.74 -4.39 -5.49
CA ASP A 119 -2.04 -4.87 -4.31
C ASP A 119 -1.82 -3.79 -3.25
N ARG A 120 -1.50 -2.59 -3.64
CA ARG A 120 -1.19 -1.50 -2.69
C ARG A 120 -2.41 -0.82 -2.08
N LYS A 121 -3.48 -1.57 -1.91
CA LYS A 121 -4.69 -1.17 -1.17
C LYS A 121 -4.47 -0.97 0.32
N SER A 122 -3.36 -1.45 0.84
CA SER A 122 -3.00 -1.34 2.25
C SER A 122 -2.11 -0.14 2.57
N VAL A 123 -1.85 0.73 1.60
CA VAL A 123 -1.13 1.99 1.85
C VAL A 123 -2.07 2.95 2.56
N VAL A 124 -1.81 3.19 3.80
CA VAL A 124 -2.51 4.17 4.64
C VAL A 124 -1.49 5.13 5.22
#